data_4d0b4951a410ead3820ba8368269e221
#
_entry.id   4d0b4951a410ead3820ba8368269e221
#
_cell.length_a   1.000
_cell.length_b   1.000
_cell.length_c   1.000
_cell.angle_alpha   90.00
_cell.angle_beta   90.00
_cell.angle_gamma   90.00
#
_symmetry.space_group_name_H-M   'P 1'
#
loop_
_entity.id
_entity.type
_entity.pdbx_description
1 polymer ?
#
loop_
_entity_poly.entity_id
_entity_poly.type
_entity_poly.pdbx_seq_one_letter_code
_entity_poly.pdbx_strand_id
1 'polypeptide(L)'
;MALSGTVAFRPDVEEVVTEAYERCGIDPQTRTGDQAVSARRSLNLLFSEFANRGINYWAVSQNTLTLADGTTSYTLPVGTIDIIDAVIRENSTDQTINRVTISDYNQIPNKTTKGKPSQYMIDKQYTPVVYFWNV
;
A
#
# COMPACT_ATOMS: atom_id res chain seq x y z
N MET A 1 -16.27 -17.69 33.80
CA MET A 1 -15.52 -16.45 33.47
C MET A 1 -15.70 -16.19 31.99
N ALA A 2 -16.37 -15.10 31.63
CA ALA A 2 -16.46 -14.70 30.24
C ALA A 2 -15.12 -14.07 29.83
N LEU A 3 -14.44 -14.69 28.88
CA LEU A 3 -13.29 -14.07 28.24
C LEU A 3 -13.80 -12.90 27.37
N SER A 4 -13.41 -11.67 27.71
CA SER A 4 -13.65 -10.54 26.82
C SER A 4 -12.81 -10.75 25.55
N GLY A 5 -13.45 -11.13 24.45
CA GLY A 5 -12.81 -11.53 23.20
C GLY A 5 -12.20 -10.40 22.37
N THR A 6 -11.81 -9.28 22.96
CA THR A 6 -11.15 -8.17 22.26
C THR A 6 -9.74 -7.99 22.80
N VAL A 7 -8.78 -8.61 22.13
CA VAL A 7 -7.36 -8.29 22.31
C VAL A 7 -7.02 -7.13 21.36
N ALA A 8 -7.51 -5.93 21.66
CA ALA A 8 -7.20 -4.74 20.90
C ALA A 8 -6.24 -3.86 21.69
N PHE A 9 -4.95 -4.15 21.58
CA PHE A 9 -3.92 -3.21 22.02
C PHE A 9 -3.80 -2.12 20.94
N ARG A 10 -4.28 -0.93 21.24
CA ARG A 10 -4.24 0.24 20.34
C ARG A 10 -3.71 1.45 21.09
N PRO A 11 -2.40 1.50 21.36
CA PRO A 11 -1.82 2.67 22.01
C PRO A 11 -1.94 3.88 21.07
N ASP A 12 -2.23 5.04 21.64
CA ASP A 12 -2.13 6.31 20.92
C ASP A 12 -0.65 6.63 20.66
N VAL A 13 -0.38 7.42 19.62
CA VAL A 13 0.97 7.89 19.28
C VAL A 13 1.59 8.63 20.49
N GLU A 14 0.79 9.37 21.23
CA GLU A 14 1.23 10.09 22.43
C GLU A 14 1.67 9.14 23.54
N GLU A 15 0.95 8.03 23.75
CA GLU A 15 1.33 6.97 24.70
C GLU A 15 2.65 6.32 24.32
N VAL A 16 2.83 5.97 23.03
CA VAL A 16 4.08 5.36 22.53
C VAL A 16 5.27 6.28 22.73
N VAL A 17 5.08 7.58 22.45
CA VAL A 17 6.13 8.60 22.65
C VAL A 17 6.45 8.80 24.12
N THR A 18 5.44 8.84 24.98
CA THR A 18 5.59 8.96 26.44
C THR A 18 6.39 7.80 27.00
N GLU A 19 5.99 6.57 26.69
CA GLU A 19 6.71 5.35 27.09
C GLU A 19 8.17 5.36 26.62
N ALA A 20 8.44 5.86 25.40
CA ALA A 20 9.80 5.95 24.87
C ALA A 20 10.66 6.93 25.71
N TYR A 21 10.09 8.07 26.12
CA TYR A 21 10.80 9.03 26.98
C TYR A 21 11.07 8.44 28.38
N GLU A 22 10.10 7.77 28.98
CA GLU A 22 10.25 7.11 30.27
C GLU A 22 11.37 6.05 30.23
N ARG A 23 11.45 5.25 29.17
CA ARG A 23 12.54 4.29 28.98
C ARG A 23 13.91 4.94 28.82
N CYS A 24 13.95 6.14 28.29
CA CYS A 24 15.17 6.96 28.20
C CYS A 24 15.51 7.66 29.53
N GLY A 25 14.70 7.53 30.58
CA GLY A 25 14.88 8.21 31.86
C GLY A 25 14.56 9.70 31.82
N ILE A 26 13.78 10.14 30.84
CA ILE A 26 13.34 11.54 30.71
C ILE A 26 11.90 11.62 31.17
N ASP A 27 11.63 12.53 32.14
CA ASP A 27 10.28 12.77 32.60
C ASP A 27 9.43 13.35 31.45
N PRO A 28 8.34 12.67 31.06
CA PRO A 28 7.47 13.12 29.96
C PRO A 28 6.85 14.50 30.20
N GLN A 29 6.70 14.92 31.45
CA GLN A 29 6.13 16.21 31.82
C GLN A 29 7.09 17.39 31.57
N THR A 30 8.38 17.12 31.53
CA THR A 30 9.42 18.14 31.21
C THR A 30 9.68 18.29 29.71
N ARG A 31 8.96 17.52 28.89
CA ARG A 31 9.10 17.49 27.45
C ARG A 31 8.70 18.83 26.81
N THR A 32 9.58 19.37 25.96
CA THR A 32 9.26 20.55 25.15
C THR A 32 8.46 20.19 23.91
N GLY A 33 7.75 21.21 23.34
CA GLY A 33 7.00 21.02 22.10
C GLY A 33 7.89 20.56 20.93
N ASP A 34 9.11 21.05 20.83
CA ASP A 34 10.07 20.69 19.78
C ASP A 34 10.52 19.23 19.90
N GLN A 35 10.67 18.74 21.11
CA GLN A 35 10.98 17.32 21.36
C GLN A 35 9.82 16.42 20.93
N ALA A 36 8.57 16.81 21.19
CA ALA A 36 7.40 16.06 20.74
C ALA A 36 7.31 15.98 19.20
N VAL A 37 7.58 17.09 18.52
CA VAL A 37 7.64 17.13 17.03
C VAL A 37 8.77 16.24 16.50
N SER A 38 9.94 16.26 17.14
CA SER A 38 11.08 15.42 16.79
C SER A 38 10.78 13.94 16.96
N ALA A 39 10.16 13.55 18.08
CA ALA A 39 9.76 12.17 18.34
C ALA A 39 8.75 11.64 17.31
N ARG A 40 7.75 12.46 16.95
CA ARG A 40 6.78 12.09 15.91
C ARG A 40 7.44 11.92 14.53
N ARG A 41 8.41 12.79 14.20
CA ARG A 41 9.19 12.65 12.96
C ARG A 41 10.00 11.35 12.95
N SER A 42 10.66 11.03 14.06
CA SER A 42 11.42 9.78 14.19
C SER A 42 10.54 8.55 14.04
N LEU A 43 9.33 8.58 14.61
CA LEU A 43 8.35 7.49 14.47
C LEU A 43 7.91 7.33 13.00
N ASN A 44 7.64 8.43 12.29
CA ASN A 44 7.27 8.37 10.87
C ASN A 44 8.42 7.82 10.00
N LEU A 45 9.66 8.18 10.31
CA LEU A 45 10.84 7.62 9.62
C LEU A 45 10.98 6.12 9.88
N LEU A 46 10.72 5.67 11.12
CA LEU A 46 10.73 4.25 11.46
C LEU A 46 9.67 3.46 10.67
N PHE A 47 8.44 3.97 10.56
CA PHE A 47 7.40 3.34 9.75
C PHE A 47 7.76 3.30 8.27
N SER A 48 8.41 4.34 7.75
CA SER A 48 8.92 4.35 6.38
C SER A 48 10.01 3.29 6.17
N GLU A 49 10.89 3.10 7.16
CA GLU A 49 11.91 2.05 7.12
C GLU A 49 11.26 0.65 7.16
N PHE A 50 10.24 0.43 7.99
CA PHE A 50 9.52 -0.83 8.02
C PHE A 50 8.86 -1.13 6.67
N ALA A 51 8.24 -0.13 6.03
CA ALA A 51 7.66 -0.30 4.70
C ALA A 51 8.72 -0.71 3.66
N ASN A 52 9.92 -0.13 3.71
CA ASN A 52 11.03 -0.50 2.84
C ASN A 52 11.55 -1.93 3.08
N ARG A 53 11.41 -2.43 4.30
CA ARG A 53 11.75 -3.82 4.67
C ARG A 53 10.64 -4.83 4.34
N GLY A 54 9.54 -4.38 3.72
CA GLY A 54 8.39 -5.22 3.40
C GLY A 54 7.43 -5.47 4.56
N ILE A 55 7.63 -4.82 5.70
CA ILE A 55 6.71 -4.84 6.85
C ILE A 55 5.72 -3.69 6.66
N ASN A 56 4.65 -3.94 5.89
CA ASN A 56 3.72 -2.90 5.47
C ASN A 56 2.25 -3.33 5.56
N TYR A 57 1.91 -4.27 6.43
CA TYR A 57 0.55 -4.81 6.56
C TYR A 57 -0.54 -3.75 6.79
N TRP A 58 -0.21 -2.66 7.49
CA TRP A 58 -1.13 -1.54 7.72
C TRP A 58 -1.37 -0.66 6.48
N ALA A 59 -0.51 -0.79 5.46
CA ALA A 59 -0.60 -0.03 4.21
C ALA A 59 -1.20 -0.87 3.06
N VAL A 60 -1.54 -2.14 3.31
CA VAL A 60 -2.17 -3.01 2.32
C VAL A 60 -3.67 -2.80 2.34
N SER A 61 -4.24 -2.45 1.19
CA SER A 61 -5.69 -2.33 1.00
C SER A 61 -6.13 -3.09 -0.24
N GLN A 62 -7.32 -3.69 -0.18
CA GLN A 62 -7.95 -4.29 -1.33
C GLN A 62 -8.83 -3.24 -2.02
N ASN A 63 -8.58 -3.01 -3.29
CA ASN A 63 -9.35 -2.09 -4.11
C ASN A 63 -9.94 -2.82 -5.31
N THR A 64 -11.11 -2.38 -5.77
CA THR A 64 -11.76 -2.89 -6.97
C THR A 64 -11.71 -1.84 -8.07
N LEU A 65 -11.26 -2.25 -9.25
CA LEU A 65 -11.20 -1.42 -10.43
C LEU A 65 -12.14 -2.00 -11.49
N THR A 66 -13.11 -1.21 -11.95
CA THR A 66 -14.00 -1.65 -13.04
C THR A 66 -13.30 -1.44 -14.37
N LEU A 67 -13.12 -2.52 -15.11
CA LEU A 67 -12.51 -2.46 -16.44
C LEU A 67 -13.58 -2.22 -17.51
N ALA A 68 -13.25 -1.39 -18.50
CA ALA A 68 -14.08 -1.10 -19.67
C ALA A 68 -13.40 -1.63 -20.95
N ASP A 69 -14.18 -2.21 -21.85
CA ASP A 69 -13.68 -2.74 -23.11
C ASP A 69 -12.90 -1.68 -23.90
N GLY A 70 -11.72 -2.03 -24.36
CA GLY A 70 -10.84 -1.15 -25.13
C GLY A 70 -10.06 -0.11 -24.33
N THR A 71 -10.18 -0.10 -23.00
CA THR A 71 -9.41 0.82 -22.16
C THR A 71 -8.15 0.15 -21.62
N THR A 72 -7.00 0.64 -22.06
CA THR A 72 -5.68 0.06 -21.75
C THR A 72 -5.11 0.50 -20.42
N SER A 73 -5.49 1.67 -19.91
CA SER A 73 -4.84 2.28 -18.74
C SER A 73 -5.84 2.83 -17.75
N TYR A 74 -5.51 2.71 -16.48
CA TYR A 74 -6.33 3.21 -15.36
C TYR A 74 -5.44 3.87 -14.32
N THR A 75 -5.89 5.04 -13.84
CA THR A 75 -5.22 5.75 -12.76
C THR A 75 -5.56 5.06 -11.44
N LEU A 76 -4.54 4.77 -10.65
CA LEU A 76 -4.68 4.22 -9.32
C LEU A 76 -4.91 5.33 -8.28
N PRO A 77 -5.47 5.00 -7.11
CA PRO A 77 -5.62 5.96 -6.01
C PRO A 77 -4.29 6.63 -5.65
N VAL A 78 -4.36 7.92 -5.31
CA VAL A 78 -3.19 8.68 -4.86
C VAL A 78 -2.59 8.01 -3.62
N GLY A 79 -1.27 7.88 -3.60
CA GLY A 79 -0.55 7.20 -2.52
C GLY A 79 -0.36 5.69 -2.73
N THR A 80 -0.86 5.12 -3.84
CA THR A 80 -0.54 3.74 -4.20
C THR A 80 0.95 3.64 -4.57
N ILE A 81 1.69 2.82 -3.82
CA ILE A 81 3.13 2.59 -4.05
C ILE A 81 3.35 1.44 -5.03
N ASP A 82 2.57 0.36 -4.88
CA ASP A 82 2.68 -0.83 -5.72
C ASP A 82 1.39 -1.65 -5.71
N ILE A 83 1.28 -2.59 -6.63
CA ILE A 83 0.27 -3.65 -6.66
C ILE A 83 0.97 -4.94 -6.27
N ILE A 84 0.55 -5.53 -5.14
CA ILE A 84 1.12 -6.77 -4.62
C ILE A 84 0.61 -7.95 -5.44
N ASP A 85 -0.70 -7.99 -5.69
CA ASP A 85 -1.36 -9.03 -6.48
C ASP A 85 -2.60 -8.46 -7.16
N ALA A 86 -2.99 -9.05 -8.27
CA ALA A 86 -4.17 -8.66 -9.02
C ALA A 86 -4.89 -9.88 -9.62
N VAL A 87 -6.21 -9.84 -9.51
CA VAL A 87 -7.10 -10.86 -10.08
C VAL A 87 -8.21 -10.19 -10.88
N ILE A 88 -8.64 -10.82 -11.94
CA ILE A 88 -9.86 -10.44 -12.65
C ILE A 88 -10.99 -11.31 -12.14
N ARG A 89 -12.06 -10.65 -11.72
CA ARG A 89 -13.30 -11.31 -11.30
C ARG A 89 -14.35 -11.21 -12.40
N GLU A 90 -14.77 -12.36 -12.89
CA GLU A 90 -15.85 -12.48 -13.86
C GLU A 90 -16.79 -13.60 -13.42
N ASN A 91 -18.10 -13.33 -13.37
CA ASN A 91 -19.11 -14.29 -12.97
C ASN A 91 -18.78 -15.06 -11.67
N SER A 92 -18.27 -14.33 -10.65
CA SER A 92 -17.83 -14.87 -9.36
C SER A 92 -16.61 -15.81 -9.43
N THR A 93 -15.92 -15.85 -10.55
CA THR A 93 -14.67 -16.61 -10.72
C THR A 93 -13.49 -15.67 -10.80
N ASP A 94 -12.48 -15.92 -9.96
CA ASP A 94 -11.25 -15.14 -9.92
C ASP A 94 -10.18 -15.80 -10.81
N GLN A 95 -9.57 -15.01 -11.67
CA GLN A 95 -8.45 -15.41 -12.50
C GLN A 95 -7.26 -14.50 -12.22
N THR A 96 -6.14 -15.08 -11.82
CA THR A 96 -4.90 -14.33 -11.59
C THR A 96 -4.37 -13.77 -12.91
N ILE A 97 -3.89 -12.53 -12.87
CA ILE A 97 -3.21 -11.88 -13.98
C ILE A 97 -1.73 -11.67 -13.64
N ASN A 98 -0.87 -11.80 -14.66
CA ASN A 98 0.56 -11.75 -14.46
C ASN A 98 1.08 -10.32 -14.52
N ARG A 99 1.93 -9.98 -13.55
CA ARG A 99 2.67 -8.72 -13.60
C ARG A 99 3.81 -8.83 -14.62
N VAL A 100 3.95 -7.82 -15.47
CA VAL A 100 5.07 -7.71 -16.42
C VAL A 100 5.88 -6.45 -16.19
N THR A 101 7.14 -6.46 -16.63
CA THR A 101 8.00 -5.27 -16.55
C THR A 101 7.63 -4.26 -17.66
N ILE A 102 8.08 -3.01 -17.49
CA ILE A 102 7.93 -1.98 -18.54
C ILE A 102 8.57 -2.45 -19.85
N SER A 103 9.72 -3.12 -19.77
CA SER A 103 10.41 -3.64 -20.93
C SER A 103 9.59 -4.68 -21.69
N ASP A 104 9.02 -5.65 -20.95
CA ASP A 104 8.18 -6.70 -21.54
C ASP A 104 6.89 -6.12 -22.12
N TYR A 105 6.25 -5.19 -21.41
CA TYR A 105 5.06 -4.51 -21.90
C TYR A 105 5.34 -3.73 -23.20
N ASN A 106 6.52 -3.10 -23.32
CA ASN A 106 6.91 -2.35 -24.50
C ASN A 106 7.16 -3.25 -25.72
N GLN A 107 7.54 -4.50 -25.51
CA GLN A 107 7.75 -5.49 -26.58
C GLN A 107 6.44 -6.03 -27.18
N ILE A 108 5.29 -5.78 -26.54
CA ILE A 108 3.99 -6.18 -27.08
C ILE A 108 3.69 -5.38 -28.36
N PRO A 109 3.59 -6.03 -29.54
CA PRO A 109 3.43 -5.31 -30.79
C PRO A 109 2.09 -4.59 -30.94
N ASN A 110 1.01 -5.21 -30.43
CA ASN A 110 -0.34 -4.64 -30.45
C ASN A 110 -0.92 -4.55 -29.05
N LYS A 111 -0.89 -3.35 -28.49
CA LYS A 111 -1.39 -3.05 -27.14
C LYS A 111 -2.91 -2.91 -27.05
N THR A 112 -3.59 -2.86 -28.19
CA THR A 112 -5.06 -2.71 -28.27
C THR A 112 -5.75 -4.01 -28.64
N THR A 113 -5.06 -5.15 -28.52
CA THR A 113 -5.66 -6.47 -28.76
C THR A 113 -6.79 -6.69 -27.75
N LYS A 114 -8.01 -6.88 -28.29
CA LYS A 114 -9.19 -7.13 -27.47
C LYS A 114 -9.16 -8.52 -26.84
N GLY A 115 -9.64 -8.61 -25.63
CA GLY A 115 -9.76 -9.86 -24.92
C GLY A 115 -9.67 -9.69 -23.42
N LYS A 116 -9.83 -10.80 -22.70
CA LYS A 116 -9.69 -10.79 -21.25
C LYS A 116 -8.25 -10.46 -20.85
N PRO A 117 -8.02 -9.46 -20.00
CA PRO A 117 -6.69 -9.11 -19.54
C PRO A 117 -5.97 -10.29 -18.92
N SER A 118 -4.75 -10.55 -19.36
CA SER A 118 -3.88 -11.62 -18.87
C SER A 118 -2.62 -11.10 -18.19
N GLN A 119 -2.26 -9.86 -18.49
CA GLN A 119 -1.06 -9.22 -17.96
C GLN A 119 -1.35 -7.78 -17.55
N TYR A 120 -0.58 -7.29 -16.57
CA TYR A 120 -0.61 -5.89 -16.17
C TYR A 120 0.80 -5.36 -15.93
N MET A 121 0.98 -4.07 -16.16
CA MET A 121 2.18 -3.30 -15.84
C MET A 121 1.78 -2.09 -15.04
N ILE A 122 2.54 -1.75 -14.00
CA ILE A 122 2.36 -0.54 -13.20
C ILE A 122 3.44 0.49 -13.54
N ASP A 123 3.01 1.70 -13.84
CA ASP A 123 3.88 2.88 -13.94
C ASP A 123 3.81 3.64 -12.62
N LYS A 124 4.95 3.63 -11.90
CA LYS A 124 5.08 4.18 -10.54
C LYS A 124 5.46 5.66 -10.54
N GLN A 125 4.69 6.49 -11.20
CA GLN A 125 4.85 7.93 -11.15
C GLN A 125 4.16 8.52 -9.91
N TYR A 126 4.21 9.85 -9.75
CA TYR A 126 3.50 10.56 -8.67
C TYR A 126 2.00 10.21 -8.64
N THR A 127 1.39 10.11 -9.80
CA THR A 127 0.05 9.53 -9.98
C THR A 127 0.22 8.19 -10.68
N PRO A 128 0.19 7.08 -9.95
CA PRO A 128 0.47 5.77 -10.52
C PRO A 128 -0.62 5.34 -11.48
N VAL A 129 -0.22 4.71 -12.58
CA VAL A 129 -1.10 4.21 -13.64
C VAL A 129 -0.84 2.73 -13.85
N VAL A 130 -1.91 1.95 -13.94
CA VAL A 130 -1.83 0.55 -14.32
C VAL A 130 -2.26 0.39 -15.78
N TYR A 131 -1.51 -0.39 -16.53
CA TYR A 131 -1.78 -0.76 -17.91
C TYR A 131 -2.10 -2.26 -17.98
N PHE A 132 -3.16 -2.59 -18.70
CA PHE A 132 -3.56 -3.97 -18.93
C PHE A 132 -3.31 -4.39 -20.37
N TRP A 133 -3.14 -5.70 -20.58
CA TRP A 133 -3.12 -6.36 -21.86
C TRP A 133 -3.68 -7.79 -21.66
N ASN A 134 -4.65 -8.23 -22.42
CA ASN A 134 -5.48 -7.65 -23.48
C ASN A 134 -6.49 -6.61 -22.94
N VAL A 135 -7.27 -5.94 -23.78
CA VAL A 135 -8.21 -4.86 -23.40
C VAL A 135 -9.57 -5.05 -24.08
#